data_d621d6947c2c5025aa08c9d9efcbbe23
#
_entry.id   d621d6947c2c5025aa08c9d9efcbbe23
#
_cell.length_a   1.000
_cell.length_b   1.000
_cell.length_c   1.000
_cell.angle_alpha   90.00
_cell.angle_beta   90.00
_cell.angle_gamma   90.00
#
_symmetry.space_group_name_H-M   'P 1'
#
loop_
_entity.id
_entity.type
_entity.pdbx_description
1 polymer ?
#
loop_
_entity_poly.entity_id
_entity_poly.type
_entity_poly.pdbx_seq_one_letter_code
_entity_poly.pdbx_strand_id
1 'polypeptide(L)'
;MSVFVQQSGTECEFCSSDSWVILSPIEQSIKRKIEAVGTPLKDWDIQINYGIKTGYNDAFIIDTAKRDEILANCQSEDERERTAELIRPILRGRDIKRYGYDWANLYLIATFPACHYDIEKYPAVKNYLLSFEEENLRDSGYDWVADNYLADFCKQKLAQTGKFIEIAGKRITIGNTPEKARKRTSNKWFETQDSISYWEDFSKQQIVWIELSDDPKFALAEKIMSVNTVFFMTGEHILHLLGLLNSRLITWYFRHCIGTTSGVGTNRWLKYTIEQIPMAPVSSKLKELSFLITKSYNEEKNLEIDLLVCRLYNLNEEEITYIISQ
;
A
#
# COMPACT_ATOMS: atom_id res chain seq x y z
N MET A 1 -18.51 37.52 -29.13
CA MET A 1 -17.98 36.20 -28.75
C MET A 1 -17.68 35.43 -30.04
N SER A 2 -16.50 34.81 -30.21
CA SER A 2 -16.20 34.14 -31.46
C SER A 2 -17.04 32.88 -31.63
N VAL A 3 -17.34 32.48 -32.86
CA VAL A 3 -18.10 31.23 -33.15
C VAL A 3 -17.42 30.00 -32.53
N PHE A 4 -16.09 30.03 -32.42
CA PHE A 4 -15.29 29.00 -31.74
C PHE A 4 -15.64 28.86 -30.24
N VAL A 5 -15.80 29.96 -29.52
CA VAL A 5 -16.19 29.95 -28.09
C VAL A 5 -17.62 29.45 -27.91
N GLN A 6 -18.53 29.74 -28.85
CA GLN A 6 -19.91 29.26 -28.81
C GLN A 6 -20.01 27.75 -29.12
N GLN A 7 -19.12 27.21 -29.95
CA GLN A 7 -19.12 25.80 -30.35
C GLN A 7 -18.29 24.90 -29.42
N SER A 8 -17.30 25.47 -28.70
CA SER A 8 -16.34 24.72 -27.88
C SER A 8 -16.38 25.13 -26.39
N GLY A 9 -17.24 26.06 -26.03
CA GLY A 9 -17.39 26.50 -24.64
C GLY A 9 -18.19 25.50 -23.83
N THR A 10 -17.71 25.12 -22.65
CA THR A 10 -18.45 24.32 -21.67
C THR A 10 -18.90 25.24 -20.55
N GLU A 11 -20.19 25.25 -20.24
CA GLU A 11 -20.70 25.94 -19.04
C GLU A 11 -20.34 25.12 -17.80
N CYS A 12 -19.63 25.73 -16.88
CA CYS A 12 -19.24 25.12 -15.61
C CYS A 12 -19.92 25.86 -14.46
N GLU A 13 -20.69 25.15 -13.65
CA GLU A 13 -21.22 25.66 -12.39
C GLU A 13 -20.21 25.35 -11.27
N PHE A 14 -19.64 26.39 -10.68
CA PHE A 14 -18.74 26.26 -9.53
C PHE A 14 -19.53 26.58 -8.26
N CYS A 15 -19.95 25.53 -7.56
CA CYS A 15 -20.77 25.66 -6.34
C CYS A 15 -19.94 25.76 -5.05
N SER A 16 -18.61 25.56 -5.11
CA SER A 16 -17.73 25.60 -3.94
C SER A 16 -16.34 26.11 -4.28
N SER A 17 -15.54 26.40 -3.25
CA SER A 17 -14.11 26.76 -3.37
C SER A 17 -13.20 25.56 -3.60
N ASP A 18 -13.74 24.39 -3.81
CA ASP A 18 -12.98 23.15 -4.04
C ASP A 18 -12.31 23.14 -5.41
N SER A 19 -11.41 22.20 -5.61
CA SER A 19 -10.62 22.07 -6.83
C SER A 19 -11.51 22.07 -8.08
N TRP A 20 -11.25 22.99 -8.99
CA TRP A 20 -12.04 23.14 -10.22
C TRP A 20 -11.70 22.04 -11.21
N VAL A 21 -12.64 21.16 -11.47
CA VAL A 21 -12.54 20.13 -12.49
C VAL A 21 -13.44 20.53 -13.66
N ILE A 22 -12.84 20.77 -14.84
CA ILE A 22 -13.58 21.06 -16.07
C ILE A 22 -13.93 19.72 -16.72
N LEU A 23 -15.19 19.35 -16.67
CA LEU A 23 -15.71 18.12 -17.26
C LEU A 23 -16.64 18.46 -18.43
N SER A 24 -16.58 17.64 -19.50
CA SER A 24 -17.53 17.68 -20.59
C SER A 24 -18.96 17.32 -20.12
N PRO A 25 -20.02 17.60 -20.87
CA PRO A 25 -21.38 17.24 -20.48
C PRO A 25 -21.59 15.75 -20.16
N ILE A 26 -20.96 14.84 -20.92
CA ILE A 26 -21.04 13.40 -20.65
C ILE A 26 -20.33 13.04 -19.35
N GLU A 27 -19.16 13.60 -19.11
CA GLU A 27 -18.39 13.39 -17.86
C GLU A 27 -19.13 13.91 -16.64
N GLN A 28 -19.79 15.09 -16.75
CA GLN A 28 -20.64 15.63 -15.68
C GLN A 28 -21.85 14.72 -15.39
N SER A 29 -22.44 14.14 -16.43
CA SER A 29 -23.53 13.17 -16.28
C SER A 29 -23.06 11.91 -15.56
N ILE A 30 -21.91 11.34 -15.94
CA ILE A 30 -21.30 10.15 -15.31
C ILE A 30 -21.00 10.46 -13.84
N LYS A 31 -20.32 11.58 -13.55
CA LYS A 31 -20.00 12.01 -12.17
C LYS A 31 -21.26 12.07 -11.30
N ARG A 32 -22.30 12.76 -11.77
CA ARG A 32 -23.58 12.87 -11.02
C ARG A 32 -24.23 11.52 -10.73
N LYS A 33 -24.17 10.57 -11.66
CA LYS A 33 -24.72 9.23 -11.47
C LYS A 33 -23.91 8.43 -10.43
N ILE A 34 -22.58 8.52 -10.47
CA ILE A 34 -21.71 7.88 -9.47
C ILE A 34 -22.02 8.41 -8.07
N GLU A 35 -22.10 9.74 -7.92
CA GLU A 35 -22.35 10.38 -6.63
C GLU A 35 -23.78 10.15 -6.12
N ALA A 36 -24.76 10.00 -7.02
CA ALA A 36 -26.15 9.74 -6.65
C ALA A 36 -26.42 8.30 -6.20
N VAL A 37 -25.68 7.33 -6.76
CA VAL A 37 -25.84 5.89 -6.48
C VAL A 37 -24.92 5.41 -5.37
N GLY A 38 -23.69 5.93 -5.34
CA GLY A 38 -22.64 5.40 -4.49
C GLY A 38 -22.66 5.96 -3.08
N THR A 39 -22.24 5.15 -2.13
CA THR A 39 -21.97 5.56 -0.75
C THR A 39 -20.45 5.69 -0.58
N PRO A 40 -19.90 6.79 -0.03
CA PRO A 40 -18.47 6.94 0.19
C PRO A 40 -17.88 5.76 0.93
N LEU A 41 -16.70 5.27 0.49
CA LEU A 41 -16.09 4.07 1.05
C LEU A 41 -15.82 4.19 2.56
N LYS A 42 -15.55 5.39 3.07
CA LYS A 42 -15.39 5.66 4.52
C LYS A 42 -16.61 5.28 5.37
N ASP A 43 -17.80 5.21 4.76
CA ASP A 43 -19.07 4.90 5.43
C ASP A 43 -19.41 3.40 5.35
N TRP A 44 -18.51 2.59 4.77
CA TRP A 44 -18.60 1.12 4.73
C TRP A 44 -17.91 0.51 5.96
N ASP A 45 -18.31 -0.71 6.33
CA ASP A 45 -17.65 -1.47 7.40
C ASP A 45 -16.31 -2.04 6.92
N ILE A 46 -15.32 -1.16 6.86
CA ILE A 46 -13.95 -1.47 6.42
C ILE A 46 -12.91 -0.80 7.31
N GLN A 47 -11.71 -1.36 7.32
CA GLN A 47 -10.53 -0.77 7.94
C GLN A 47 -9.42 -0.67 6.92
N ILE A 48 -8.83 0.52 6.78
CA ILE A 48 -7.68 0.75 5.90
C ILE A 48 -6.46 1.06 6.77
N ASN A 49 -5.42 0.24 6.60
CA ASN A 49 -4.13 0.38 7.26
C ASN A 49 -3.01 0.35 6.22
N TYR A 50 -1.81 0.74 6.61
CA TYR A 50 -0.61 0.56 5.79
C TYR A 50 0.23 -0.60 6.32
N GLY A 51 1.09 -1.13 5.45
CA GLY A 51 1.96 -2.23 5.79
C GLY A 51 3.08 -1.82 6.74
N ILE A 52 3.94 -2.77 7.01
CA ILE A 52 4.89 -2.76 8.12
C ILE A 52 6.17 -2.02 7.72
N LYS A 53 6.58 -1.07 8.56
CA LYS A 53 7.90 -0.45 8.52
C LYS A 53 8.80 -1.15 9.52
N THR A 54 9.75 -1.92 9.00
CA THR A 54 10.69 -2.68 9.84
C THR A 54 11.73 -1.79 10.49
N GLY A 55 12.08 -0.68 9.81
CA GLY A 55 13.20 0.18 10.16
C GLY A 55 14.55 -0.36 9.68
N TYR A 56 14.69 -1.67 9.45
CA TYR A 56 15.90 -2.30 8.92
C TYR A 56 15.53 -3.56 8.14
N ASN A 57 15.20 -3.40 6.85
CA ASN A 57 14.70 -4.49 6.02
C ASN A 57 15.67 -5.65 5.91
N ASP A 58 16.99 -5.41 5.84
CA ASP A 58 18.01 -6.45 5.68
C ASP A 58 18.02 -7.45 6.84
N ALA A 59 17.64 -7.00 8.05
CA ALA A 59 17.54 -7.88 9.22
C ALA A 59 16.17 -8.56 9.35
N PHE A 60 15.09 -7.85 9.03
CA PHE A 60 13.73 -8.33 9.33
C PHE A 60 13.05 -9.02 8.15
N ILE A 61 13.47 -8.77 6.91
CA ILE A 61 12.89 -9.40 5.72
C ILE A 61 13.88 -10.44 5.17
N ILE A 62 13.50 -11.70 5.24
CA ILE A 62 14.32 -12.85 4.89
C ILE A 62 13.69 -13.66 3.76
N ASP A 63 14.50 -14.40 3.03
CA ASP A 63 14.06 -15.36 2.03
C ASP A 63 13.74 -16.74 2.64
N THR A 64 13.27 -17.67 1.80
CA THR A 64 12.95 -19.05 2.22
C THR A 64 14.16 -19.76 2.79
N ALA A 65 15.34 -19.60 2.16
CA ALA A 65 16.55 -20.29 2.61
C ALA A 65 16.95 -19.85 4.02
N LYS A 66 16.92 -18.55 4.29
CA LYS A 66 17.22 -18.00 5.61
C LYS A 66 16.15 -18.38 6.65
N ARG A 67 14.87 -18.36 6.28
CA ARG A 67 13.79 -18.86 7.14
C ARG A 67 14.05 -20.31 7.56
N ASP A 68 14.35 -21.18 6.60
CA ASP A 68 14.56 -22.60 6.85
C ASP A 68 15.83 -22.85 7.70
N GLU A 69 16.88 -22.06 7.49
CA GLU A 69 18.08 -22.05 8.33
C GLU A 69 17.76 -21.69 9.79
N ILE A 70 16.98 -20.61 10.01
CA ILE A 70 16.58 -20.21 11.36
C ILE A 70 15.75 -21.31 12.03
N LEU A 71 14.78 -21.90 11.31
CA LEU A 71 13.95 -22.99 11.84
C LEU A 71 14.77 -24.27 12.13
N ALA A 72 15.80 -24.56 11.35
CA ALA A 72 16.69 -25.69 11.61
C ALA A 72 17.59 -25.48 12.83
N ASN A 73 17.87 -24.23 13.19
CA ASN A 73 18.68 -23.86 14.36
C ASN A 73 17.88 -23.78 15.67
N CYS A 74 16.56 -24.03 15.65
CA CYS A 74 15.75 -24.10 16.85
C CYS A 74 16.14 -25.32 17.70
N GLN A 75 16.23 -25.14 19.01
CA GLN A 75 16.72 -26.14 19.96
C GLN A 75 15.65 -27.15 20.38
N SER A 76 14.39 -26.84 20.16
CA SER A 76 13.25 -27.70 20.48
C SER A 76 12.12 -27.52 19.46
N GLU A 77 11.20 -28.51 19.39
CA GLU A 77 10.03 -28.40 18.52
C GLU A 77 9.12 -27.24 18.95
N ASP A 78 8.95 -27.02 20.26
CA ASP A 78 8.17 -25.89 20.78
C ASP A 78 8.77 -24.54 20.33
N GLU A 79 10.08 -24.39 20.32
CA GLU A 79 10.73 -23.17 19.79
C GLU A 79 10.47 -23.05 18.28
N ARG A 80 10.59 -24.16 17.56
CA ARG A 80 10.39 -24.19 16.11
C ARG A 80 8.98 -23.80 15.71
N GLU A 81 7.96 -24.33 16.40
CA GLU A 81 6.59 -23.95 16.15
C GLU A 81 6.35 -22.47 16.40
N ARG A 82 6.77 -21.94 17.55
CA ARG A 82 6.64 -20.50 17.87
C ARG A 82 7.41 -19.64 16.86
N THR A 83 8.60 -20.07 16.45
CA THR A 83 9.42 -19.34 15.47
C THR A 83 8.77 -19.36 14.09
N ALA A 84 8.16 -20.48 13.69
CA ALA A 84 7.41 -20.56 12.44
C ALA A 84 6.17 -19.65 12.42
N GLU A 85 5.52 -19.48 13.56
CA GLU A 85 4.42 -18.53 13.71
C GLU A 85 4.89 -17.07 13.69
N LEU A 86 6.08 -16.78 14.21
CA LEU A 86 6.67 -15.45 14.22
C LEU A 86 7.13 -15.00 12.82
N ILE A 87 7.58 -15.95 12.00
CA ILE A 87 8.09 -15.66 10.64
C ILE A 87 6.97 -15.76 9.63
N ARG A 88 6.43 -14.61 9.20
CA ARG A 88 5.23 -14.49 8.37
C ARG A 88 5.56 -14.10 6.93
N PRO A 89 4.83 -14.62 5.93
CA PRO A 89 5.00 -14.18 4.54
C PRO A 89 4.70 -12.69 4.39
N ILE A 90 5.48 -12.00 3.53
CA ILE A 90 5.35 -10.55 3.30
C ILE A 90 5.35 -10.21 1.81
N LEU A 91 4.50 -9.23 1.40
CA LEU A 91 4.42 -8.67 0.06
C LEU A 91 5.16 -7.34 -0.01
N ARG A 92 5.85 -7.14 -1.13
CA ARG A 92 6.37 -5.82 -1.54
C ARG A 92 5.41 -5.18 -2.55
N GLY A 93 5.46 -3.87 -2.68
CA GLY A 93 4.61 -3.15 -3.64
C GLY A 93 4.76 -3.64 -5.08
N ARG A 94 5.98 -3.98 -5.51
CA ARG A 94 6.26 -4.50 -6.87
C ARG A 94 5.70 -5.89 -7.14
N ASP A 95 5.32 -6.62 -6.12
CA ASP A 95 4.75 -7.97 -6.25
C ASP A 95 3.23 -7.91 -6.54
N ILE A 96 2.59 -6.74 -6.37
CA ILE A 96 1.15 -6.53 -6.51
C ILE A 96 0.79 -6.28 -7.98
N LYS A 97 -0.20 -7.03 -8.45
CA LYS A 97 -0.82 -6.92 -9.76
C LYS A 97 -2.32 -6.65 -9.63
N ARG A 98 -2.98 -6.34 -10.71
CA ARG A 98 -4.44 -6.23 -10.75
C ARG A 98 -5.07 -7.57 -10.42
N TYR A 99 -5.96 -7.61 -9.41
CA TYR A 99 -6.67 -8.77 -8.86
C TYR A 99 -5.80 -9.79 -8.09
N GLY A 100 -4.48 -9.78 -8.23
CA GLY A 100 -3.60 -10.78 -7.61
C GLY A 100 -2.17 -10.27 -7.39
N TYR A 101 -1.28 -11.16 -7.01
CA TYR A 101 0.13 -10.82 -6.75
C TYR A 101 1.05 -12.01 -7.07
N ASP A 102 2.32 -11.70 -7.36
CA ASP A 102 3.38 -12.70 -7.49
C ASP A 102 4.27 -12.64 -6.25
N TRP A 103 4.04 -13.55 -5.31
CA TRP A 103 4.81 -13.57 -4.08
C TRP A 103 6.27 -13.97 -4.32
N ALA A 104 7.19 -13.16 -3.84
CA ALA A 104 8.62 -13.35 -4.03
C ALA A 104 9.26 -14.33 -3.03
N ASN A 105 8.48 -15.10 -2.29
CA ASN A 105 8.95 -16.02 -1.23
C ASN A 105 9.76 -15.31 -0.15
N LEU A 106 9.30 -14.12 0.24
CA LEU A 106 9.89 -13.34 1.33
C LEU A 106 9.04 -13.45 2.60
N TYR A 107 9.74 -13.40 3.72
CA TYR A 107 9.14 -13.50 5.05
C TYR A 107 9.61 -12.35 5.93
N LEU A 108 8.76 -11.98 6.87
CA LEU A 108 9.03 -11.00 7.92
C LEU A 108 9.25 -11.72 9.26
N ILE A 109 10.29 -11.37 9.97
CA ILE A 109 10.41 -11.64 11.41
C ILE A 109 9.53 -10.61 12.12
N ALA A 110 8.31 -11.05 12.53
CA ALA A 110 7.22 -10.17 12.95
C ALA A 110 7.27 -9.83 14.46
N THR A 111 8.40 -9.35 14.93
CA THR A 111 8.61 -8.94 16.32
C THR A 111 8.02 -7.56 16.60
N PHE A 112 6.70 -7.44 16.56
CA PHE A 112 6.01 -6.17 16.77
C PHE A 112 6.06 -5.71 18.22
N PRO A 113 6.35 -4.42 18.49
CA PRO A 113 6.31 -3.87 19.86
C PRO A 113 4.98 -4.10 20.58
N ALA A 114 3.85 -4.03 19.88
CA ALA A 114 2.53 -4.26 20.46
C ALA A 114 2.32 -5.68 20.99
N CYS A 115 3.08 -6.66 20.50
CA CYS A 115 2.97 -8.07 20.93
C CYS A 115 3.84 -8.40 22.15
N HIS A 116 4.72 -7.49 22.58
CA HIS A 116 5.57 -7.64 23.77
C HIS A 116 6.37 -8.94 23.82
N TYR A 117 6.94 -9.37 22.69
CA TYR A 117 7.73 -10.59 22.63
C TYR A 117 8.87 -10.61 23.63
N ASP A 118 9.11 -11.80 24.19
CA ASP A 118 10.31 -12.13 24.95
C ASP A 118 11.28 -12.87 24.01
N ILE A 119 12.34 -12.19 23.56
CA ILE A 119 13.29 -12.72 22.57
C ILE A 119 14.06 -13.94 23.10
N GLU A 120 14.16 -14.11 24.44
CA GLU A 120 14.80 -15.25 25.04
C GLU A 120 14.06 -16.58 24.77
N LYS A 121 12.79 -16.51 24.41
CA LYS A 121 11.99 -17.66 23.97
C LYS A 121 12.21 -18.05 22.49
N TYR A 122 13.00 -17.27 21.77
CA TYR A 122 13.30 -17.43 20.35
C TYR A 122 14.83 -17.41 20.09
N PRO A 123 15.61 -18.33 20.69
CA PRO A 123 17.07 -18.31 20.63
C PRO A 123 17.61 -18.26 19.21
N ALA A 124 17.01 -19.01 18.26
CA ALA A 124 17.45 -19.03 16.89
C ALA A 124 17.24 -17.66 16.19
N VAL A 125 16.11 -16.99 16.40
CA VAL A 125 15.84 -15.64 15.90
C VAL A 125 16.76 -14.63 16.56
N LYS A 126 16.96 -14.72 17.89
CA LYS A 126 17.88 -13.86 18.64
C LYS A 126 19.27 -13.91 18.05
N ASN A 127 19.83 -15.12 17.87
CA ASN A 127 21.17 -15.32 17.32
C ASN A 127 21.28 -14.78 15.89
N TYR A 128 20.27 -14.97 15.07
CA TYR A 128 20.23 -14.40 13.72
C TYR A 128 20.27 -12.86 13.77
N LEU A 129 19.41 -12.22 14.55
CA LEU A 129 19.37 -10.77 14.65
C LEU A 129 20.66 -10.18 15.23
N LEU A 130 21.28 -10.83 16.21
CA LEU A 130 22.58 -10.40 16.76
C LEU A 130 23.72 -10.46 15.73
N SER A 131 23.59 -11.23 14.65
CA SER A 131 24.57 -11.22 13.56
C SER A 131 24.69 -9.88 12.82
N PHE A 132 23.71 -8.96 13.03
CA PHE A 132 23.68 -7.60 12.45
C PHE A 132 24.28 -6.53 13.36
N GLU A 133 24.87 -6.86 14.47
CA GLU A 133 25.32 -5.94 15.51
C GLU A 133 24.16 -5.14 16.14
N GLU A 134 24.02 -5.23 17.46
CA GLU A 134 22.91 -4.60 18.20
C GLU A 134 22.81 -3.09 17.97
N GLU A 135 23.94 -2.40 17.76
CA GLU A 135 23.99 -0.97 17.46
C GLU A 135 23.27 -0.63 16.16
N ASN A 136 23.41 -1.48 15.11
CA ASN A 136 22.74 -1.29 13.83
C ASN A 136 21.23 -1.49 13.92
N LEU A 137 20.77 -2.30 14.86
CA LEU A 137 19.35 -2.53 15.09
C LEU A 137 18.69 -1.48 16.01
N ARG A 138 19.47 -0.88 16.91
CA ARG A 138 18.97 0.03 17.95
C ARG A 138 19.20 1.51 17.68
N ASP A 139 20.39 1.89 17.23
CA ASP A 139 20.78 3.29 17.05
C ASP A 139 21.70 3.49 15.86
N SER A 140 21.21 4.17 14.85
CA SER A 140 22.08 4.74 13.82
C SER A 140 22.23 6.23 14.08
N GLY A 141 23.45 6.72 14.09
CA GLY A 141 23.71 8.16 14.04
C GLY A 141 23.06 8.89 12.86
N TYR A 142 22.55 8.13 11.92
CA TYR A 142 21.86 8.59 10.70
C TYR A 142 20.47 9.18 10.98
N ASP A 143 19.73 8.61 11.91
CA ASP A 143 18.37 9.11 12.19
C ASP A 143 18.37 10.53 12.68
N TRP A 144 19.38 10.88 13.43
CA TRP A 144 19.54 12.24 13.90
C TRP A 144 19.70 13.21 12.72
N VAL A 145 20.42 12.84 11.66
CA VAL A 145 20.59 13.65 10.45
C VAL A 145 19.30 13.72 9.64
N ALA A 146 18.60 12.60 9.50
CA ALA A 146 17.31 12.51 8.79
C ALA A 146 16.26 13.39 9.47
N ASP A 147 16.17 13.31 10.81
CA ASP A 147 15.19 14.05 11.60
C ASP A 147 15.43 15.57 11.58
N ASN A 148 16.66 16.02 11.26
CA ASN A 148 17.02 17.43 11.20
C ASN A 148 16.99 18.05 9.79
N TYR A 149 16.30 17.47 8.83
CA TYR A 149 16.08 18.04 7.49
C TYR A 149 17.34 18.16 6.60
N LEU A 150 18.49 17.73 7.06
CA LEU A 150 19.76 17.88 6.38
C LEU A 150 20.30 16.57 5.77
N ALA A 151 19.52 15.50 5.83
CA ALA A 151 19.99 14.17 5.43
C ALA A 151 20.53 14.12 4.00
N ASP A 152 19.80 14.67 3.03
CA ASP A 152 20.22 14.64 1.63
C ASP A 152 21.43 15.52 1.37
N PHE A 153 21.49 16.69 1.98
CA PHE A 153 22.67 17.57 1.91
C PHE A 153 23.90 16.89 2.52
N CYS A 154 23.73 16.25 3.67
CA CYS A 154 24.81 15.52 4.34
C CYS A 154 25.29 14.33 3.53
N LYS A 155 24.36 13.55 2.94
CA LYS A 155 24.68 12.44 2.04
C LYS A 155 25.50 12.92 0.83
N GLN A 156 25.07 13.97 0.16
CA GLN A 156 25.78 14.55 -0.97
C GLN A 156 27.18 15.03 -0.58
N LYS A 157 27.31 15.70 0.56
CA LYS A 157 28.58 16.20 1.04
C LYS A 157 29.54 15.09 1.46
N LEU A 158 29.05 14.04 2.10
CA LEU A 158 29.82 12.84 2.43
C LEU A 158 30.28 12.11 1.16
N ALA A 159 29.41 11.96 0.15
CA ALA A 159 29.75 11.37 -1.13
C ALA A 159 30.84 12.18 -1.88
N GLN A 160 30.83 13.52 -1.78
CA GLN A 160 31.81 14.39 -2.41
C GLN A 160 33.16 14.41 -1.69
N THR A 161 33.17 14.37 -0.35
CA THR A 161 34.40 14.56 0.43
C THR A 161 35.11 13.28 0.80
N GLY A 162 34.40 12.17 0.82
CA GLY A 162 34.94 10.86 1.26
C GLY A 162 35.42 10.85 2.71
N LYS A 163 34.98 11.85 3.51
CA LYS A 163 35.44 12.07 4.89
C LYS A 163 34.22 12.05 5.81
N PHE A 164 34.40 12.55 6.99
CA PHE A 164 33.29 12.79 7.93
C PHE A 164 32.81 14.25 7.82
N ILE A 165 31.58 14.48 8.27
CA ILE A 165 31.03 15.79 8.59
C ILE A 165 30.63 15.84 10.05
N GLU A 166 30.69 17.02 10.65
CA GLU A 166 30.21 17.26 12.03
C GLU A 166 28.92 18.07 11.98
N ILE A 167 27.86 17.56 12.63
CA ILE A 167 26.57 18.23 12.74
C ILE A 167 26.12 18.14 14.19
N ALA A 168 25.91 19.30 14.82
CA ALA A 168 25.52 19.42 16.24
C ALA A 168 26.33 18.50 17.18
N GLY A 169 27.66 18.47 16.98
CA GLY A 169 28.58 17.69 17.80
C GLY A 169 28.63 16.19 17.53
N LYS A 170 27.88 15.69 16.55
CA LYS A 170 27.98 14.29 16.10
C LYS A 170 28.79 14.20 14.80
N ARG A 171 29.73 13.25 14.79
CA ARG A 171 30.55 12.94 13.62
C ARG A 171 29.87 11.86 12.77
N ILE A 172 29.62 12.15 11.50
CA ILE A 172 29.02 11.25 10.53
C ILE A 172 30.08 10.89 9.49
N THR A 173 30.33 9.61 9.29
CA THR A 173 31.34 9.11 8.34
C THR A 173 30.69 8.19 7.30
N ILE A 174 31.27 8.12 6.09
CA ILE A 174 30.82 7.18 5.04
C ILE A 174 31.02 5.71 5.43
N GLY A 175 32.02 5.42 6.26
CA GLY A 175 32.35 4.06 6.68
C GLY A 175 31.27 3.40 7.55
N ASN A 176 30.53 4.17 8.32
CA ASN A 176 29.32 3.74 9.00
C ASN A 176 28.15 4.05 8.08
N THR A 177 27.89 3.21 7.07
CA THR A 177 26.82 3.46 6.13
C THR A 177 25.49 3.55 6.89
N PRO A 178 24.94 4.76 7.06
CA PRO A 178 23.71 4.97 7.83
C PRO A 178 22.50 4.24 7.24
N GLU A 179 22.63 3.85 5.98
CA GLU A 179 21.63 3.12 5.20
C GLU A 179 21.42 1.69 5.68
N LYS A 180 22.36 1.15 6.46
CA LYS A 180 22.29 -0.21 7.01
C LYS A 180 21.90 -0.29 8.47
N ALA A 181 21.43 0.81 9.04
CA ALA A 181 21.03 0.84 10.42
C ALA A 181 19.55 1.27 10.57
N ARG A 182 18.89 0.73 11.59
CA ARG A 182 17.51 1.04 11.90
C ARG A 182 17.37 2.47 12.45
N LYS A 183 16.24 3.11 12.14
CA LYS A 183 15.86 4.37 12.73
C LYS A 183 15.77 4.23 14.26
N ARG A 184 16.32 5.21 14.98
CA ARG A 184 16.25 5.26 16.44
C ARG A 184 14.79 5.35 16.91
N THR A 185 14.42 4.44 17.79
CA THR A 185 13.10 4.36 18.42
C THR A 185 13.26 4.03 19.90
N SER A 186 12.16 4.07 20.66
CA SER A 186 12.10 3.54 22.02
C SER A 186 11.92 2.02 22.07
N ASN A 187 11.79 1.36 20.91
CA ASN A 187 11.56 -0.07 20.83
C ASN A 187 12.82 -0.85 21.23
N LYS A 188 12.65 -2.10 21.62
CA LYS A 188 13.77 -3.00 21.86
C LYS A 188 14.51 -3.26 20.55
N TRP A 189 15.81 -3.59 20.64
CA TRP A 189 16.68 -3.79 19.49
C TRP A 189 16.19 -4.85 18.48
N PHE A 190 15.43 -5.84 18.95
CA PHE A 190 14.89 -6.93 18.14
C PHE A 190 13.45 -6.65 17.62
N GLU A 191 12.82 -5.55 18.00
CA GLU A 191 11.47 -5.21 17.58
C GLU A 191 11.49 -4.42 16.27
N THR A 192 10.44 -4.55 15.45
CA THR A 192 10.24 -3.71 14.27
C THR A 192 10.03 -2.24 14.65
N GLN A 193 10.14 -1.33 13.67
CA GLN A 193 10.02 0.10 13.94
C GLN A 193 8.60 0.50 14.36
N ASP A 194 7.59 0.02 13.66
CA ASP A 194 6.19 0.36 13.93
C ASP A 194 5.57 -0.61 14.94
N SER A 195 4.70 -0.10 15.81
CA SER A 195 4.09 -0.91 16.89
C SER A 195 3.12 -1.97 16.39
N ILE A 196 2.44 -1.71 15.25
CA ILE A 196 1.50 -2.62 14.56
C ILE A 196 0.42 -3.17 15.50
N SER A 197 -0.43 -2.31 16.05
CA SER A 197 -1.55 -2.71 16.91
C SER A 197 -2.64 -3.49 16.18
N TYR A 198 -2.69 -3.40 14.85
CA TYR A 198 -3.63 -4.10 13.94
C TYR A 198 -3.04 -5.38 13.33
N TRP A 199 -2.07 -6.02 13.98
CA TRP A 199 -1.37 -7.19 13.45
C TRP A 199 -2.29 -8.38 13.12
N GLU A 200 -3.43 -8.51 13.81
CA GLU A 200 -4.44 -9.55 13.55
C GLU A 200 -5.13 -9.38 12.20
N ASP A 201 -5.22 -8.14 11.70
CA ASP A 201 -5.89 -7.85 10.42
C ASP A 201 -5.17 -8.49 9.24
N PHE A 202 -3.86 -8.73 9.32
CA PHE A 202 -3.11 -9.43 8.28
C PHE A 202 -3.52 -10.91 8.12
N SER A 203 -4.24 -11.48 9.07
CA SER A 203 -4.77 -12.85 8.98
C SER A 203 -6.08 -12.94 8.21
N LYS A 204 -6.75 -11.80 7.98
CA LYS A 204 -8.03 -11.70 7.29
C LYS A 204 -7.84 -11.66 5.77
N GLN A 205 -8.94 -11.90 5.05
CA GLN A 205 -9.01 -11.57 3.65
C GLN A 205 -8.95 -10.05 3.48
N GLN A 206 -8.11 -9.57 2.56
CA GLN A 206 -7.80 -8.16 2.42
C GLN A 206 -7.59 -7.77 0.95
N ILE A 207 -7.88 -6.51 0.63
CA ILE A 207 -7.43 -5.88 -0.61
C ILE A 207 -6.11 -5.16 -0.32
N VAL A 208 -5.08 -5.43 -1.11
CA VAL A 208 -3.77 -4.76 -1.01
C VAL A 208 -3.50 -3.91 -2.25
N TRP A 209 -2.86 -2.74 -2.07
CA TRP A 209 -2.48 -1.87 -3.19
C TRP A 209 -1.27 -1.00 -2.84
N ILE A 210 -0.66 -0.40 -3.86
CA ILE A 210 0.46 0.53 -3.71
C ILE A 210 0.00 1.99 -3.81
N GLU A 211 0.66 2.89 -3.08
CA GLU A 211 0.34 4.31 -3.07
C GLU A 211 0.43 4.95 -4.46
N LEU A 212 1.54 4.68 -5.17
CA LEU A 212 1.84 5.29 -6.46
C LEU A 212 1.63 4.29 -7.59
N SER A 213 0.62 4.51 -8.41
CA SER A 213 0.35 3.68 -9.59
C SER A 213 -0.48 4.45 -10.62
N ASP A 214 -0.06 4.43 -11.88
CA ASP A 214 -0.81 5.02 -12.97
C ASP A 214 -2.11 4.24 -13.22
N ASP A 215 -2.03 2.91 -13.21
CA ASP A 215 -3.19 2.04 -13.30
C ASP A 215 -3.54 1.44 -11.93
N PRO A 216 -4.83 1.19 -11.66
CA PRO A 216 -5.25 0.55 -10.42
C PRO A 216 -4.69 -0.87 -10.33
N LYS A 217 -4.04 -1.18 -9.22
CA LYS A 217 -3.49 -2.50 -8.90
C LYS A 217 -3.98 -2.91 -7.53
N PHE A 218 -5.26 -3.22 -7.43
CA PHE A 218 -5.86 -3.76 -6.23
C PHE A 218 -5.87 -5.28 -6.32
N ALA A 219 -5.22 -5.95 -5.38
CA ALA A 219 -5.08 -7.40 -5.33
C ALA A 219 -5.81 -7.99 -4.12
N LEU A 220 -6.39 -9.16 -4.31
CA LEU A 220 -6.89 -9.96 -3.19
C LEU A 220 -5.73 -10.70 -2.53
N ALA A 221 -5.61 -10.58 -1.22
CA ALA A 221 -4.62 -11.26 -0.41
C ALA A 221 -5.25 -11.84 0.86
N GLU A 222 -4.63 -12.86 1.43
CA GLU A 222 -5.06 -13.49 2.67
C GLU A 222 -3.85 -14.08 3.40
N LYS A 223 -3.79 -13.91 4.72
CA LYS A 223 -2.73 -14.46 5.60
C LYS A 223 -1.32 -14.06 5.17
N ILE A 224 -1.16 -12.86 4.63
CA ILE A 224 0.12 -12.33 4.20
C ILE A 224 0.25 -10.88 4.66
N MET A 225 1.43 -10.52 5.13
CA MET A 225 1.77 -9.16 5.54
C MET A 225 2.22 -8.31 4.35
N SER A 226 2.38 -7.02 4.54
CA SER A 226 2.86 -6.12 3.50
C SER A 226 3.85 -5.10 4.06
N VAL A 227 4.78 -4.66 3.21
CA VAL A 227 5.71 -3.58 3.56
C VAL A 227 5.01 -2.22 3.59
N ASN A 228 5.61 -1.23 4.22
CA ASN A 228 5.06 0.12 4.44
C ASN A 228 4.70 0.92 3.18
N THR A 229 5.11 0.50 1.99
CA THR A 229 4.70 1.09 0.71
C THR A 229 3.39 0.54 0.17
N VAL A 230 2.79 -0.41 0.87
CA VAL A 230 1.55 -1.08 0.53
C VAL A 230 0.50 -0.72 1.56
N PHE A 231 -0.68 -0.33 1.09
CA PHE A 231 -1.88 -0.22 1.90
C PHE A 231 -2.66 -1.53 1.85
N PHE A 232 -3.45 -1.78 2.87
CA PHE A 232 -4.40 -2.88 2.84
C PHE A 232 -5.74 -2.50 3.48
N MET A 233 -6.80 -3.14 3.02
CA MET A 233 -8.16 -2.95 3.47
C MET A 233 -8.75 -4.29 3.88
N THR A 234 -9.30 -4.35 5.08
CA THR A 234 -10.08 -5.47 5.60
C THR A 234 -11.51 -5.01 5.88
N GLY A 235 -12.43 -5.93 6.05
CA GLY A 235 -13.82 -5.64 6.38
C GLY A 235 -14.80 -6.47 5.57
N GLU A 236 -16.04 -5.99 5.48
CA GLU A 236 -17.06 -6.69 4.74
C GLU A 236 -17.02 -6.42 3.23
N HIS A 237 -17.58 -7.34 2.48
CA HIS A 237 -17.76 -7.20 1.02
C HIS A 237 -16.49 -7.01 0.20
N ILE A 238 -15.32 -7.48 0.67
CA ILE A 238 -14.00 -7.32 0.04
C ILE A 238 -13.99 -7.67 -1.46
N LEU A 239 -14.64 -8.77 -1.87
CA LEU A 239 -14.71 -9.14 -3.29
C LEU A 239 -15.53 -8.16 -4.13
N HIS A 240 -16.59 -7.56 -3.57
CA HIS A 240 -17.36 -6.53 -4.25
C HIS A 240 -16.51 -5.26 -4.44
N LEU A 241 -15.85 -4.81 -3.37
CA LEU A 241 -14.98 -3.64 -3.39
C LEU A 241 -13.78 -3.85 -4.32
N LEU A 242 -13.21 -5.05 -4.38
CA LEU A 242 -12.14 -5.40 -5.31
C LEU A 242 -12.54 -5.18 -6.77
N GLY A 243 -13.75 -5.63 -7.16
CA GLY A 243 -14.27 -5.44 -8.51
C GLY A 243 -14.49 -3.97 -8.84
N LEU A 244 -15.08 -3.21 -7.92
CA LEU A 244 -15.28 -1.76 -8.08
C LEU A 244 -13.96 -1.02 -8.25
N LEU A 245 -13.02 -1.20 -7.30
CA LEU A 245 -11.73 -0.49 -7.27
C LEU A 245 -10.84 -0.77 -8.49
N ASN A 246 -10.96 -1.96 -9.09
CA ASN A 246 -10.23 -2.30 -10.31
C ASN A 246 -10.99 -1.90 -11.59
N SER A 247 -12.23 -1.41 -11.53
CA SER A 247 -13.00 -1.09 -12.72
C SER A 247 -12.51 0.20 -13.40
N ARG A 248 -12.71 0.27 -14.72
CA ARG A 248 -12.43 1.47 -15.52
C ARG A 248 -13.24 2.67 -15.03
N LEU A 249 -14.51 2.48 -14.65
CA LEU A 249 -15.37 3.55 -14.19
C LEU A 249 -14.83 4.20 -12.91
N ILE A 250 -14.45 3.41 -11.91
CA ILE A 250 -13.90 3.93 -10.66
C ILE A 250 -12.51 4.52 -10.87
N THR A 251 -11.70 3.95 -11.76
CA THR A 251 -10.41 4.52 -12.16
C THR A 251 -10.59 5.89 -12.80
N TRP A 252 -11.54 6.03 -13.73
CA TRP A 252 -11.88 7.30 -14.35
C TRP A 252 -12.34 8.33 -13.30
N TYR A 253 -13.28 7.94 -12.42
CA TYR A 253 -13.78 8.83 -11.37
C TYR A 253 -12.67 9.30 -10.42
N PHE A 254 -11.81 8.38 -10.01
CA PHE A 254 -10.66 8.72 -9.17
C PHE A 254 -9.75 9.75 -9.84
N ARG A 255 -9.35 9.50 -11.08
CA ARG A 255 -8.44 10.38 -11.84
C ARG A 255 -9.00 11.77 -12.07
N HIS A 256 -10.30 11.88 -12.38
CA HIS A 256 -10.90 13.15 -12.82
C HIS A 256 -11.58 13.93 -11.67
N CYS A 257 -11.99 13.25 -10.60
CA CYS A 257 -12.82 13.90 -9.57
C CYS A 257 -12.17 13.96 -8.17
N ILE A 258 -11.26 13.03 -7.83
CA ILE A 258 -10.72 12.93 -6.47
C ILE A 258 -9.19 12.98 -6.48
N GLY A 259 -8.55 12.31 -7.45
CA GLY A 259 -7.15 11.96 -7.42
C GLY A 259 -6.22 13.17 -7.34
N THR A 260 -5.19 13.04 -6.51
CA THR A 260 -4.04 13.93 -6.53
C THR A 260 -2.91 13.27 -7.31
N THR A 261 -2.21 14.05 -8.15
CA THR A 261 -1.06 13.55 -8.88
C THR A 261 0.23 13.92 -8.17
N SER A 262 1.23 13.04 -8.26
CA SER A 262 2.59 13.31 -7.81
C SER A 262 3.42 13.75 -9.02
N GLY A 263 3.82 15.02 -9.06
CA GLY A 263 4.76 15.55 -10.07
C GLY A 263 4.34 15.32 -11.53
N VAL A 264 4.80 14.28 -12.16
CA VAL A 264 4.64 13.99 -13.60
C VAL A 264 3.33 13.24 -13.94
N GLY A 265 2.32 13.27 -13.08
CA GLY A 265 0.99 12.74 -13.42
C GLY A 265 0.64 11.37 -12.84
N THR A 266 1.52 10.73 -12.05
CA THR A 266 1.21 9.46 -11.39
C THR A 266 0.18 9.64 -10.29
N ASN A 267 -0.87 8.82 -10.30
CA ASN A 267 -1.94 8.87 -9.31
C ASN A 267 -1.47 8.38 -7.93
N ARG A 268 -1.94 9.07 -6.89
CA ARG A 268 -1.69 8.71 -5.49
C ARG A 268 -2.94 8.12 -4.85
N TRP A 269 -2.95 6.80 -4.71
CA TRP A 269 -4.03 6.02 -4.10
C TRP A 269 -3.89 6.00 -2.56
N LEU A 270 -4.05 7.18 -1.94
CA LEU A 270 -3.93 7.36 -0.50
C LEU A 270 -5.23 6.98 0.22
N LYS A 271 -5.12 6.57 1.48
CA LYS A 271 -6.27 6.22 2.32
C LYS A 271 -7.38 7.29 2.23
N TYR A 272 -7.07 8.54 2.51
CA TYR A 272 -8.05 9.62 2.57
C TYR A 272 -8.71 9.94 1.21
N THR A 273 -8.05 9.63 0.08
CA THR A 273 -8.64 9.79 -1.25
C THR A 273 -9.52 8.62 -1.62
N ILE A 274 -9.08 7.39 -1.34
CA ILE A 274 -9.87 6.17 -1.61
C ILE A 274 -11.15 6.16 -0.76
N GLU A 275 -11.08 6.59 0.48
CA GLU A 275 -12.21 6.67 1.40
C GLU A 275 -13.36 7.56 0.91
N GLN A 276 -13.09 8.47 -0.03
CA GLN A 276 -14.11 9.36 -0.61
C GLN A 276 -14.80 8.78 -1.85
N ILE A 277 -14.30 7.69 -2.42
CA ILE A 277 -14.88 7.10 -3.64
C ILE A 277 -16.29 6.59 -3.33
N PRO A 278 -17.33 7.04 -4.08
CA PRO A 278 -18.67 6.53 -3.91
C PRO A 278 -18.79 5.10 -4.45
N MET A 279 -19.01 4.13 -3.59
CA MET A 279 -19.12 2.70 -3.92
C MET A 279 -20.57 2.31 -4.17
N ALA A 280 -20.85 1.60 -5.27
CA ALA A 280 -22.19 1.11 -5.61
C ALA A 280 -22.70 0.09 -4.58
N PRO A 281 -24.03 -0.05 -4.43
CA PRO A 281 -24.63 -1.07 -3.57
C PRO A 281 -24.13 -2.48 -3.90
N VAL A 282 -24.08 -3.34 -2.87
CA VAL A 282 -23.52 -4.70 -2.98
C VAL A 282 -24.20 -5.52 -4.07
N SER A 283 -23.40 -6.10 -4.96
CA SER A 283 -23.83 -6.98 -6.03
C SER A 283 -23.24 -8.39 -5.85
N SER A 284 -24.09 -9.40 -5.75
CA SER A 284 -23.65 -10.80 -5.70
C SER A 284 -22.94 -11.23 -6.99
N LYS A 285 -23.42 -10.75 -8.13
CA LYS A 285 -22.80 -11.04 -9.43
C LYS A 285 -21.40 -10.45 -9.52
N LEU A 286 -21.18 -9.21 -9.01
CA LEU A 286 -19.86 -8.61 -8.99
C LEU A 286 -18.90 -9.37 -8.05
N LYS A 287 -19.37 -9.83 -6.89
CA LYS A 287 -18.57 -10.67 -5.99
C LYS A 287 -18.10 -11.96 -6.68
N GLU A 288 -19.01 -12.62 -7.39
CA GLU A 288 -18.72 -13.85 -8.13
C GLU A 288 -17.67 -13.62 -9.22
N LEU A 289 -17.87 -12.61 -10.05
CA LEU A 289 -16.91 -12.27 -11.12
C LEU A 289 -15.55 -11.87 -10.56
N SER A 290 -15.53 -11.07 -9.49
CA SER A 290 -14.29 -10.69 -8.80
C SER A 290 -13.56 -11.89 -8.22
N PHE A 291 -14.27 -12.86 -7.66
CA PHE A 291 -13.65 -14.11 -7.21
C PHE A 291 -13.08 -14.92 -8.38
N LEU A 292 -13.83 -15.08 -9.46
CA LEU A 292 -13.39 -15.86 -10.63
C LEU A 292 -12.15 -15.25 -11.28
N ILE A 293 -12.07 -13.92 -11.39
CA ILE A 293 -10.91 -13.25 -12.03
C ILE A 293 -9.64 -13.36 -11.15
N THR A 294 -9.77 -13.43 -9.83
CA THR A 294 -8.60 -13.67 -8.95
C THR A 294 -8.00 -15.07 -9.15
N LYS A 295 -8.79 -16.04 -9.62
CA LYS A 295 -8.29 -17.39 -9.91
C LYS A 295 -7.63 -17.50 -11.27
N SER A 296 -8.13 -16.76 -12.25
CA SER A 296 -7.62 -16.75 -13.62
C SER A 296 -7.98 -15.43 -14.29
N TYR A 297 -7.02 -14.51 -14.28
CA TYR A 297 -7.17 -13.23 -14.96
C TYR A 297 -7.31 -13.43 -16.47
N ASN A 298 -8.31 -12.79 -17.08
CA ASN A 298 -8.41 -12.59 -18.51
C ASN A 298 -9.18 -11.29 -18.83
N GLU A 299 -8.93 -10.74 -20.00
CA GLU A 299 -9.53 -9.47 -20.44
C GLU A 299 -11.05 -9.55 -20.63
N GLU A 300 -11.60 -10.70 -21.02
CA GLU A 300 -13.03 -10.89 -21.22
C GLU A 300 -13.79 -10.73 -19.90
N LYS A 301 -13.34 -11.41 -18.85
CA LYS A 301 -13.92 -11.27 -17.49
C LYS A 301 -13.73 -9.85 -16.95
N ASN A 302 -12.58 -9.23 -17.24
CA ASN A 302 -12.33 -7.87 -16.82
C ASN A 302 -13.31 -6.89 -17.48
N LEU A 303 -13.57 -7.06 -18.79
CA LEU A 303 -14.58 -6.29 -19.49
C LEU A 303 -16.00 -6.55 -18.95
N GLU A 304 -16.34 -7.82 -18.62
CA GLU A 304 -17.62 -8.16 -17.99
C GLU A 304 -17.80 -7.41 -16.64
N ILE A 305 -16.75 -7.32 -15.83
CA ILE A 305 -16.74 -6.54 -14.60
C ILE A 305 -16.96 -5.05 -14.90
N ASP A 306 -16.23 -4.48 -15.85
CA ASP A 306 -16.35 -3.06 -16.23
C ASP A 306 -17.77 -2.72 -16.67
N LEU A 307 -18.38 -3.54 -17.54
CA LEU A 307 -19.75 -3.37 -18.00
C LEU A 307 -20.78 -3.50 -16.87
N LEU A 308 -20.59 -4.49 -15.99
CA LEU A 308 -21.45 -4.66 -14.82
C LEU A 308 -21.37 -3.46 -13.89
N VAL A 309 -20.16 -2.97 -13.61
CA VAL A 309 -19.96 -1.79 -12.76
C VAL A 309 -20.62 -0.56 -13.36
N CYS A 310 -20.47 -0.30 -14.66
CA CYS A 310 -21.17 0.81 -15.31
C CYS A 310 -22.71 0.72 -15.13
N ARG A 311 -23.28 -0.47 -15.24
CA ARG A 311 -24.72 -0.70 -15.04
C ARG A 311 -25.16 -0.51 -13.59
N LEU A 312 -24.32 -0.87 -12.62
CA LEU A 312 -24.60 -0.64 -11.20
C LEU A 312 -24.75 0.87 -10.86
N TYR A 313 -24.09 1.74 -11.62
CA TYR A 313 -24.23 3.20 -11.51
C TYR A 313 -25.24 3.79 -12.48
N ASN A 314 -26.08 2.98 -13.12
CA ASN A 314 -27.13 3.41 -14.06
C ASN A 314 -26.61 4.22 -15.26
N LEU A 315 -25.41 3.90 -15.76
CA LEU A 315 -24.88 4.52 -16.98
C LEU A 315 -25.70 4.02 -18.20
N ASN A 316 -25.93 4.94 -19.16
CA ASN A 316 -26.52 4.59 -20.45
C ASN A 316 -25.43 4.07 -21.42
N GLU A 317 -25.86 3.59 -22.60
CA GLU A 317 -24.92 2.97 -23.57
C GLU A 317 -23.87 3.95 -24.12
N GLU A 318 -24.17 5.24 -24.26
CA GLU A 318 -23.22 6.28 -24.66
C GLU A 318 -22.15 6.49 -23.59
N GLU A 319 -22.54 6.62 -22.33
CA GLU A 319 -21.64 6.76 -21.19
C GLU A 319 -20.78 5.51 -20.96
N ILE A 320 -21.38 4.32 -21.14
CA ILE A 320 -20.64 3.04 -21.08
C ILE A 320 -19.58 3.00 -22.17
N THR A 321 -19.95 3.33 -23.42
CA THR A 321 -19.01 3.38 -24.53
C THR A 321 -17.87 4.36 -24.25
N TYR A 322 -18.19 5.53 -23.71
CA TYR A 322 -17.20 6.53 -23.31
C TYR A 322 -16.21 5.96 -22.28
N ILE A 323 -16.69 5.34 -21.20
CA ILE A 323 -15.81 4.76 -20.14
C ILE A 323 -14.97 3.59 -20.67
N ILE A 324 -15.54 2.73 -21.51
CA ILE A 324 -14.80 1.58 -22.04
C ILE A 324 -13.71 2.00 -23.05
N SER A 325 -13.87 3.16 -23.67
CA SER A 325 -12.86 3.72 -24.58
C SER A 325 -11.68 4.42 -23.90
N GLN A 326 -11.79 4.70 -22.56
CA GLN A 326 -10.70 5.29 -21.77
C GLN A 326 -9.68 4.21 -21.37
#